data_ad824ab3fbe2498a52e88082dc093a49
#
_entry.id   ad824ab3fbe2498a52e88082dc093a49
#
_cell.length_a   1.000
_cell.length_b   1.000
_cell.length_c   1.000
_cell.angle_alpha   90.00
_cell.angle_beta   90.00
_cell.angle_gamma   90.00
#
_symmetry.space_group_name_H-M   'P 1'
#
loop_
_entity.id
_entity.type
_entity.pdbx_description
1 polymer ?
#
loop_
_entity_poly.entity_id
_entity_poly.type
_entity_poly.pdbx_seq_one_letter_code
_entity_poly.pdbx_strand_id
1 'polypeptide(L)'
;TENGLGSSLILKDMILSKPGPYKISVTDGKESGEVQWEVFATGPKKVKNVILFIGDGMTIANRTAARVLSKGITQGKYNGRLAFDDMPYTAMIGTSGSDSLITDSANSMSAYTTGHKTAVNAMGVYVSRARENLEHPKVETIAEIIKRKTNMSVGVVSDAEIEDATPAAMVAHTRRRADKQYIADQFFTSGADVILGGGTAYFLPQSAKDSKRKDDRNLIESFMNSGYRVSTTKQELKSDANDPLTKKLFGTYHPDNMDGSLDRFVLKQNTVKEFPNQPDLTEMTDAALKILSKNPNGFFLMVEAALIDKFNHPLDWERAAFDTIMLSNAVQVAKDFAKTHPDTLIIVVPDHTHSGSIAGVVDDLKSGALRDKVGVYAEAGFPNYPNANDSGYPEKIDVTRRLAFFYGNYPDHYETMRPKLDGTFIPAIKNSSGKYIANPKYQANHEDAIHMPGNLPSTQESGVHTADDAVLNAMGPGADRFKGFMDNTEVFRAMVEALGLGK
;
A
#
# COMPACT_ATOMS: atom_id res chain seq x y z
N THR A 1 10.23 -21.17 -16.46
CA THR A 1 11.43 -20.42 -16.86
C THR A 1 11.19 -19.80 -18.21
N GLU A 2 11.38 -18.48 -18.36
CA GLU A 2 11.09 -17.69 -19.57
C GLU A 2 11.87 -18.12 -20.84
N ASN A 3 12.85 -19.02 -20.74
CA ASN A 3 13.79 -19.37 -21.81
C ASN A 3 13.69 -20.79 -22.36
N GLY A 4 12.62 -21.53 -22.09
CA GLY A 4 12.45 -22.91 -22.59
C GLY A 4 11.49 -22.99 -23.79
N LEU A 5 11.69 -24.00 -24.66
CA LEU A 5 10.68 -24.40 -25.63
C LEU A 5 9.43 -24.89 -24.89
N GLY A 6 8.25 -24.43 -25.26
CA GLY A 6 7.00 -24.82 -24.64
C GLY A 6 5.81 -24.55 -25.53
N SER A 7 4.76 -25.30 -25.27
CA SER A 7 3.47 -25.09 -25.89
C SER A 7 2.53 -24.42 -24.90
N SER A 8 1.66 -23.56 -25.38
CA SER A 8 0.58 -22.98 -24.58
C SER A 8 -0.76 -23.21 -25.27
N LEU A 9 -1.78 -23.50 -24.48
CA LEU A 9 -3.17 -23.58 -24.92
C LEU A 9 -3.95 -22.53 -24.16
N ILE A 10 -4.60 -21.64 -24.88
CA ILE A 10 -5.48 -20.61 -24.30
C ILE A 10 -6.91 -20.96 -24.70
N LEU A 11 -7.72 -21.31 -23.70
CA LEU A 11 -9.17 -21.49 -23.88
C LEU A 11 -9.85 -20.20 -23.44
N LYS A 12 -10.53 -19.52 -24.37
CA LYS A 12 -11.31 -18.31 -24.08
C LYS A 12 -12.78 -18.67 -23.88
N ASP A 13 -13.49 -17.81 -23.16
CA ASP A 13 -14.95 -17.86 -22.97
C ASP A 13 -15.46 -19.16 -22.30
N MET A 14 -14.62 -19.80 -21.48
CA MET A 14 -15.06 -20.93 -20.66
C MET A 14 -15.96 -20.45 -19.52
N ILE A 15 -17.14 -21.06 -19.39
CA ILE A 15 -18.09 -20.77 -18.31
C ILE A 15 -18.20 -21.98 -17.40
N LEU A 16 -17.86 -21.80 -16.12
CA LEU A 16 -18.09 -22.77 -15.06
C LEU A 16 -19.31 -22.33 -14.26
N SER A 17 -20.47 -22.89 -14.53
CA SER A 17 -21.76 -22.43 -14.01
C SER A 17 -22.18 -23.09 -12.68
N LYS A 18 -21.54 -24.17 -12.27
CA LYS A 18 -21.91 -24.91 -11.05
C LYS A 18 -20.86 -24.68 -9.97
N PRO A 19 -21.23 -24.33 -8.73
CA PRO A 19 -20.30 -24.33 -7.61
C PRO A 19 -19.71 -25.72 -7.32
N GLY A 20 -18.46 -25.75 -6.94
CA GLY A 20 -17.73 -26.97 -6.58
C GLY A 20 -16.28 -26.96 -7.06
N PRO A 21 -15.51 -27.98 -6.70
CA PRO A 21 -14.13 -28.15 -7.15
C PRO A 21 -14.08 -28.58 -8.61
N TYR A 22 -13.20 -27.95 -9.39
CA TYR A 22 -12.91 -28.30 -10.77
C TYR A 22 -11.43 -28.66 -10.88
N LYS A 23 -11.17 -29.89 -11.31
CA LYS A 23 -9.83 -30.36 -11.63
C LYS A 23 -9.57 -30.17 -13.11
N ILE A 24 -8.55 -29.42 -13.44
CA ILE A 24 -8.10 -29.19 -14.81
C ILE A 24 -6.77 -29.92 -14.97
N SER A 25 -6.75 -30.89 -15.87
CA SER A 25 -5.55 -31.67 -16.20
C SER A 25 -5.10 -31.34 -17.61
N VAL A 26 -3.82 -31.09 -17.77
CA VAL A 26 -3.18 -30.80 -19.08
C VAL A 26 -2.07 -31.81 -19.29
N THR A 27 -2.01 -32.39 -20.49
CA THR A 27 -0.92 -33.30 -20.87
C THR A 27 -0.44 -32.98 -22.28
N ASP A 28 0.85 -33.11 -22.53
CA ASP A 28 1.46 -33.08 -23.86
C ASP A 28 1.73 -34.49 -24.40
N GLY A 29 1.27 -35.53 -23.70
CA GLY A 29 1.49 -36.92 -24.03
C GLY A 29 2.74 -37.55 -23.39
N LYS A 30 3.60 -36.73 -22.76
CA LYS A 30 4.80 -37.18 -22.00
C LYS A 30 4.74 -36.74 -20.56
N GLU A 31 4.32 -35.50 -20.32
CA GLU A 31 4.15 -34.90 -19.01
C GLU A 31 2.69 -34.49 -18.80
N SER A 32 2.27 -34.47 -17.56
CA SER A 32 0.95 -33.99 -17.18
C SER A 32 1.05 -33.03 -15.99
N GLY A 33 0.27 -31.96 -16.03
CA GLY A 33 0.08 -31.02 -14.94
C GLY A 33 -1.38 -30.95 -14.55
N GLU A 34 -1.64 -30.69 -13.27
CA GLU A 34 -3.01 -30.54 -12.75
C GLU A 34 -3.11 -29.25 -11.95
N VAL A 35 -4.27 -28.59 -12.06
CA VAL A 35 -4.66 -27.49 -11.19
C VAL A 35 -6.09 -27.72 -10.73
N GLN A 36 -6.36 -27.38 -9.47
CA GLN A 36 -7.69 -27.44 -8.91
C GLN A 36 -8.23 -26.04 -8.68
N TRP A 37 -9.39 -25.76 -9.25
CA TRP A 37 -10.14 -24.54 -9.03
C TRP A 37 -11.38 -24.83 -8.19
N GLU A 38 -11.77 -23.87 -7.36
CA GLU A 38 -13.04 -23.87 -6.67
C GLU A 38 -13.95 -22.79 -7.23
N VAL A 39 -15.08 -23.19 -7.80
CA VAL A 39 -16.15 -22.26 -8.16
C VAL A 39 -17.10 -22.16 -6.96
N PHE A 40 -17.29 -20.96 -6.43
CA PHE A 40 -18.16 -20.73 -5.30
C PHE A 40 -19.32 -19.78 -5.65
N ALA A 41 -20.47 -20.03 -5.06
CA ALA A 41 -21.60 -19.11 -5.08
C ALA A 41 -21.58 -18.24 -3.84
N THR A 42 -21.99 -16.99 -4.00
CA THR A 42 -22.19 -16.10 -2.85
C THR A 42 -23.62 -16.13 -2.37
N GLY A 43 -23.83 -15.92 -1.07
CA GLY A 43 -25.13 -15.69 -0.48
C GLY A 43 -25.69 -14.30 -0.83
N PRO A 44 -26.78 -13.89 -0.14
CA PRO A 44 -27.31 -12.54 -0.26
C PRO A 44 -26.28 -11.49 0.15
N LYS A 45 -26.36 -10.30 -0.47
CA LYS A 45 -25.55 -9.13 -0.12
C LYS A 45 -25.70 -8.80 1.37
N LYS A 46 -24.59 -8.72 2.10
CA LYS A 46 -24.55 -8.43 3.55
C LYS A 46 -24.24 -6.96 3.82
N VAL A 47 -23.51 -6.30 2.92
CA VAL A 47 -23.02 -4.93 3.08
C VAL A 47 -23.36 -4.08 1.86
N LYS A 48 -23.58 -2.81 2.10
CA LYS A 48 -23.76 -1.83 1.04
C LYS A 48 -22.41 -1.28 0.56
N ASN A 49 -21.48 -1.07 1.50
CA ASN A 49 -20.20 -0.47 1.23
C ASN A 49 -19.05 -1.36 1.72
N VAL A 50 -17.95 -1.36 0.99
CA VAL A 50 -16.67 -1.95 1.42
C VAL A 50 -15.59 -0.89 1.32
N ILE A 51 -14.79 -0.75 2.37
CA ILE A 51 -13.60 0.10 2.41
C ILE A 51 -12.41 -0.79 2.75
N LEU A 52 -11.49 -0.92 1.79
CA LEU A 52 -10.26 -1.68 1.92
C LEU A 52 -9.10 -0.72 2.10
N PHE A 53 -8.48 -0.71 3.27
CA PHE A 53 -7.25 0.02 3.53
C PHE A 53 -6.05 -0.91 3.35
N ILE A 54 -5.08 -0.45 2.58
CA ILE A 54 -3.77 -1.09 2.42
C ILE A 54 -2.73 -0.23 3.13
N GLY A 55 -2.08 -0.78 4.15
CA GLY A 55 -0.87 -0.21 4.71
C GLY A 55 0.32 -0.90 4.07
N ASP A 56 0.77 -0.38 2.93
CA ASP A 56 1.79 -1.03 2.11
C ASP A 56 3.06 -1.31 2.93
N GLY A 57 3.51 -2.56 2.93
CA GLY A 57 4.70 -3.00 3.66
C GLY A 57 4.64 -2.83 5.19
N MET A 58 3.48 -2.55 5.79
CA MET A 58 3.33 -2.22 7.21
C MET A 58 3.61 -3.41 8.12
N THR A 59 4.70 -3.33 8.89
CA THR A 59 5.07 -4.33 9.89
C THR A 59 4.32 -4.15 11.22
N ILE A 60 4.34 -5.18 12.08
CA ILE A 60 3.88 -5.04 13.47
C ILE A 60 4.72 -4.00 14.23
N ALA A 61 6.01 -3.88 13.91
CA ALA A 61 6.89 -2.88 14.52
C ALA A 61 6.50 -1.44 14.12
N ASN A 62 6.10 -1.20 12.86
CA ASN A 62 5.56 0.10 12.44
C ASN A 62 4.31 0.47 13.25
N ARG A 63 3.37 -0.47 13.46
CA ARG A 63 2.19 -0.27 14.31
C ARG A 63 2.58 0.09 15.74
N THR A 64 3.55 -0.60 16.32
CA THR A 64 4.03 -0.34 17.68
C THR A 64 4.71 1.02 17.78
N ALA A 65 5.60 1.36 16.83
CA ALA A 65 6.25 2.67 16.78
C ALA A 65 5.22 3.80 16.62
N ALA A 66 4.29 3.69 15.68
CA ALA A 66 3.20 4.65 15.49
C ALA A 66 2.34 4.84 16.75
N ARG A 67 2.04 3.76 17.48
CA ARG A 67 1.29 3.83 18.73
C ARG A 67 2.08 4.53 19.82
N VAL A 68 3.38 4.25 19.98
CA VAL A 68 4.25 4.94 20.95
C VAL A 68 4.35 6.42 20.63
N LEU A 69 4.61 6.77 19.36
CA LEU A 69 4.76 8.16 18.91
C LEU A 69 3.46 8.96 19.07
N SER A 70 2.32 8.37 18.67
CA SER A 70 1.05 9.10 18.60
C SER A 70 0.25 9.09 19.91
N LYS A 71 0.39 8.08 20.75
CA LYS A 71 -0.40 7.93 21.97
C LYS A 71 0.44 8.03 23.25
N GLY A 72 1.73 7.75 23.13
CA GLY A 72 2.62 7.65 24.29
C GLY A 72 2.42 6.38 25.11
N ILE A 73 3.29 6.22 26.10
CA ILE A 73 3.26 5.08 27.02
C ILE A 73 3.53 5.57 28.44
N THR A 74 2.74 5.11 29.42
CA THR A 74 2.88 5.49 30.83
C THR A 74 2.84 4.24 31.70
N GLN A 75 3.87 4.02 32.49
CA GLN A 75 3.98 2.84 33.38
C GLN A 75 3.69 1.51 32.65
N GLY A 76 4.19 1.36 31.41
CA GLY A 76 4.03 0.16 30.60
C GLY A 76 2.67 0.04 29.88
N LYS A 77 1.76 0.98 30.06
CA LYS A 77 0.48 1.01 29.32
C LYS A 77 0.55 2.04 28.20
N TYR A 78 0.14 1.64 26.98
CA TYR A 78 -0.12 2.58 25.91
C TYR A 78 -1.30 3.47 26.29
N ASN A 79 -1.15 4.79 26.13
CA ASN A 79 -2.17 5.77 26.51
C ASN A 79 -3.34 5.84 25.53
N GLY A 80 -3.30 5.08 24.42
CA GLY A 80 -4.35 5.01 23.44
C GLY A 80 -4.10 3.91 22.41
N ARG A 81 -4.99 3.82 21.42
CA ARG A 81 -4.99 2.85 20.33
C ARG A 81 -4.94 3.54 18.99
N LEU A 82 -4.35 2.91 17.99
CA LEU A 82 -4.55 3.27 16.59
C LEU A 82 -5.97 2.88 16.18
N ALA A 83 -6.51 3.51 15.13
CA ALA A 83 -7.91 3.33 14.74
C ALA A 83 -8.27 1.89 14.34
N PHE A 84 -7.29 1.10 13.96
CA PHE A 84 -7.47 -0.32 13.61
C PHE A 84 -7.17 -1.30 14.76
N ASP A 85 -6.65 -0.83 15.89
CA ASP A 85 -6.27 -1.70 17.03
C ASP A 85 -7.49 -2.28 17.79
N ASP A 86 -8.64 -1.63 17.71
CA ASP A 86 -9.88 -2.03 18.40
C ASP A 86 -10.92 -2.67 17.47
N MET A 87 -10.56 -2.96 16.24
CA MET A 87 -11.42 -3.71 15.33
C MET A 87 -11.60 -5.15 15.82
N PRO A 88 -12.84 -5.68 15.85
CA PRO A 88 -13.17 -6.93 16.55
C PRO A 88 -12.62 -8.19 15.89
N TYR A 89 -12.26 -8.14 14.60
CA TYR A 89 -11.78 -9.32 13.88
C TYR A 89 -10.35 -9.12 13.40
N THR A 90 -9.55 -10.17 13.56
CA THR A 90 -8.13 -10.19 13.20
C THR A 90 -7.78 -11.51 12.52
N ALA A 91 -7.01 -11.43 11.44
CA ALA A 91 -6.43 -12.58 10.74
C ALA A 91 -4.95 -12.36 10.44
N MET A 92 -4.23 -13.46 10.26
CA MET A 92 -2.87 -13.49 9.71
C MET A 92 -2.97 -13.87 8.24
N ILE A 93 -2.35 -13.09 7.36
CA ILE A 93 -2.47 -13.25 5.91
C ILE A 93 -1.15 -13.70 5.31
N GLY A 94 -1.14 -14.88 4.67
CA GLY A 94 -0.02 -15.33 3.85
C GLY A 94 -0.03 -14.62 2.50
N THR A 95 1.09 -14.00 2.11
CA THR A 95 1.14 -13.06 0.98
C THR A 95 1.89 -13.57 -0.25
N SER A 96 2.42 -14.81 -0.25
CA SER A 96 3.22 -15.36 -1.36
C SER A 96 2.57 -15.21 -2.74
N GLY A 97 3.40 -15.03 -3.77
CA GLY A 97 2.98 -15.01 -5.17
C GLY A 97 2.92 -16.40 -5.82
N SER A 98 2.69 -16.45 -7.14
CA SER A 98 2.68 -17.72 -7.88
C SER A 98 4.08 -18.26 -8.21
N ASP A 99 5.08 -17.43 -8.17
CA ASP A 99 6.47 -17.74 -8.58
C ASP A 99 7.51 -17.45 -7.49
N SER A 100 7.10 -16.88 -6.37
CA SER A 100 8.00 -16.52 -5.27
C SER A 100 7.30 -16.57 -3.92
N LEU A 101 8.05 -17.00 -2.89
CA LEU A 101 7.65 -16.87 -1.49
C LEU A 101 7.55 -15.40 -1.06
N ILE A 102 8.46 -14.56 -1.57
CA ILE A 102 8.47 -13.12 -1.32
C ILE A 102 7.69 -12.43 -2.44
N THR A 103 6.68 -11.67 -2.05
CA THR A 103 5.81 -10.94 -2.97
C THR A 103 6.30 -9.51 -3.20
N ASP A 104 5.80 -8.87 -4.26
CA ASP A 104 5.78 -7.41 -4.40
C ASP A 104 4.33 -6.88 -4.31
N SER A 105 4.16 -5.56 -4.28
CA SER A 105 2.84 -4.95 -4.15
C SER A 105 1.92 -5.29 -5.34
N ALA A 106 2.47 -5.50 -6.56
CA ALA A 106 1.68 -5.79 -7.75
C ALA A 106 0.94 -7.13 -7.63
N ASN A 107 1.68 -8.22 -7.40
CA ASN A 107 1.10 -9.55 -7.34
C ASN A 107 0.35 -9.81 -6.04
N SER A 108 0.74 -9.19 -4.93
CA SER A 108 -0.01 -9.30 -3.67
C SER A 108 -1.35 -8.60 -3.75
N MET A 109 -1.38 -7.33 -4.17
CA MET A 109 -2.64 -6.62 -4.33
C MET A 109 -3.52 -7.27 -5.42
N SER A 110 -2.92 -7.82 -6.48
CA SER A 110 -3.67 -8.59 -7.48
C SER A 110 -4.41 -9.78 -6.86
N ALA A 111 -3.81 -10.47 -5.86
CA ALA A 111 -4.51 -11.54 -5.14
C ALA A 111 -5.73 -11.02 -4.36
N TYR A 112 -5.63 -9.83 -3.73
CA TYR A 112 -6.76 -9.19 -3.03
C TYR A 112 -7.86 -8.72 -3.99
N THR A 113 -7.51 -8.35 -5.22
CA THR A 113 -8.48 -7.78 -6.18
C THR A 113 -9.06 -8.79 -7.16
N THR A 114 -8.41 -9.93 -7.37
CA THR A 114 -8.84 -10.94 -8.34
C THR A 114 -9.18 -12.31 -7.73
N GLY A 115 -8.69 -12.60 -6.53
CA GLY A 115 -8.76 -13.93 -5.93
C GLY A 115 -7.81 -14.96 -6.57
N HIS A 116 -6.84 -14.51 -7.35
CA HIS A 116 -5.87 -15.37 -8.04
C HIS A 116 -4.44 -14.92 -7.78
N LYS A 117 -3.55 -15.89 -7.58
CA LYS A 117 -2.10 -15.62 -7.52
C LYS A 117 -1.58 -15.27 -8.90
N THR A 118 -0.68 -14.29 -8.96
CA THR A 118 0.11 -13.99 -10.16
C THR A 118 1.59 -13.85 -9.80
N ALA A 119 2.45 -13.66 -10.78
CA ALA A 119 3.90 -13.57 -10.57
C ALA A 119 4.32 -12.17 -10.11
N VAL A 120 5.48 -12.08 -9.48
CA VAL A 120 6.12 -10.81 -9.11
C VAL A 120 6.11 -9.83 -10.29
N ASN A 121 5.83 -8.56 -10.03
CA ASN A 121 5.65 -7.47 -11.01
C ASN A 121 4.38 -7.55 -11.90
N ALA A 122 3.55 -8.59 -11.79
CA ALA A 122 2.34 -8.74 -12.59
C ALA A 122 1.09 -8.35 -11.79
N MET A 123 0.08 -7.83 -12.46
CA MET A 123 -1.22 -7.52 -11.87
C MET A 123 -2.36 -7.82 -12.84
N GLY A 124 -3.45 -8.37 -12.33
CA GLY A 124 -4.67 -8.64 -13.09
C GLY A 124 -4.49 -9.59 -14.29
N VAL A 125 -3.45 -10.42 -14.32
CA VAL A 125 -3.16 -11.34 -15.41
C VAL A 125 -2.72 -12.71 -14.90
N TYR A 126 -3.03 -13.76 -15.65
CA TYR A 126 -2.31 -15.03 -15.58
C TYR A 126 -1.03 -14.90 -16.39
N VAL A 127 0.12 -15.09 -15.74
CA VAL A 127 1.40 -15.04 -16.43
C VAL A 127 1.49 -16.21 -17.43
N SER A 128 1.70 -15.88 -18.69
CA SER A 128 1.82 -16.79 -19.81
C SER A 128 3.14 -16.59 -20.55
N ARG A 129 3.31 -17.23 -21.68
CA ARG A 129 4.47 -17.04 -22.58
C ARG A 129 4.27 -15.92 -23.62
N ALA A 130 3.25 -15.07 -23.45
CA ALA A 130 3.09 -13.88 -24.28
C ALA A 130 4.36 -13.01 -24.19
N ARG A 131 4.77 -12.42 -25.32
CA ARG A 131 5.97 -11.57 -25.37
C ARG A 131 5.69 -10.16 -24.88
N GLU A 132 4.50 -9.67 -25.19
CA GLU A 132 4.07 -8.31 -24.83
C GLU A 132 3.38 -8.32 -23.47
N ASN A 133 3.71 -7.37 -22.62
CA ASN A 133 3.21 -7.31 -21.24
C ASN A 133 1.69 -7.23 -21.14
N LEU A 134 1.03 -6.64 -22.14
CA LEU A 134 -0.42 -6.44 -22.18
C LEU A 134 -1.19 -7.59 -22.82
N GLU A 135 -0.52 -8.59 -23.40
CA GLU A 135 -1.14 -9.74 -24.08
C GLU A 135 -1.34 -10.96 -23.18
N HIS A 136 -0.90 -10.89 -21.93
CA HIS A 136 -1.18 -11.96 -20.98
C HIS A 136 -2.68 -12.08 -20.69
N PRO A 137 -3.20 -13.31 -20.46
CA PRO A 137 -4.63 -13.51 -20.19
C PRO A 137 -5.07 -12.70 -18.97
N LYS A 138 -6.08 -11.88 -19.13
CA LYS A 138 -6.62 -11.03 -18.06
C LYS A 138 -7.43 -11.83 -17.07
N VAL A 139 -7.35 -11.43 -15.79
CA VAL A 139 -8.20 -11.91 -14.71
C VAL A 139 -9.04 -10.72 -14.25
N GLU A 140 -10.36 -10.89 -14.26
CA GLU A 140 -11.29 -9.82 -13.88
C GLU A 140 -11.05 -9.37 -12.43
N THR A 141 -10.90 -8.06 -12.23
CA THR A 141 -10.72 -7.48 -10.90
C THR A 141 -12.08 -7.27 -10.21
N ILE A 142 -12.06 -7.12 -8.87
CA ILE A 142 -13.28 -6.80 -8.10
C ILE A 142 -13.94 -5.51 -8.58
N ALA A 143 -13.15 -4.52 -9.01
CA ALA A 143 -13.68 -3.28 -9.57
C ALA A 143 -14.43 -3.52 -10.87
N GLU A 144 -13.91 -4.34 -11.78
CA GLU A 144 -14.55 -4.72 -13.03
C GLU A 144 -15.82 -5.56 -12.78
N ILE A 145 -15.77 -6.53 -11.84
CA ILE A 145 -16.95 -7.31 -11.44
C ILE A 145 -18.05 -6.38 -10.92
N ILE A 146 -17.72 -5.42 -10.07
CA ILE A 146 -18.66 -4.44 -9.52
C ILE A 146 -19.27 -3.61 -10.68
N LYS A 147 -18.46 -3.08 -11.57
CA LYS A 147 -18.92 -2.26 -12.69
C LYS A 147 -19.79 -3.05 -13.69
N ARG A 148 -19.47 -4.32 -13.91
CA ARG A 148 -20.21 -5.19 -14.82
C ARG A 148 -21.54 -5.69 -14.24
N LYS A 149 -21.55 -6.04 -12.95
CA LYS A 149 -22.71 -6.71 -12.30
C LYS A 149 -23.61 -5.79 -11.51
N THR A 150 -23.15 -4.60 -11.15
CA THR A 150 -23.87 -3.72 -10.22
C THR A 150 -23.87 -2.28 -10.69
N ASN A 151 -24.67 -1.45 -10.00
CA ASN A 151 -24.65 0.00 -10.18
C ASN A 151 -23.85 0.70 -9.04
N MET A 152 -22.99 -0.03 -8.31
CA MET A 152 -22.16 0.53 -7.26
C MET A 152 -21.06 1.42 -7.82
N SER A 153 -20.62 2.36 -7.02
CA SER A 153 -19.45 3.19 -7.33
C SER A 153 -18.14 2.51 -6.90
N VAL A 154 -17.05 2.87 -7.55
CA VAL A 154 -15.69 2.40 -7.24
C VAL A 154 -14.78 3.61 -7.01
N GLY A 155 -14.00 3.58 -5.93
CA GLY A 155 -12.98 4.58 -5.62
C GLY A 155 -11.61 3.95 -5.40
N VAL A 156 -10.57 4.65 -5.83
CA VAL A 156 -9.16 4.29 -5.64
C VAL A 156 -8.42 5.54 -5.16
N VAL A 157 -7.79 5.42 -3.99
CA VAL A 157 -7.05 6.51 -3.33
C VAL A 157 -5.69 5.99 -2.89
N SER A 158 -4.62 6.75 -3.14
CA SER A 158 -3.27 6.44 -2.68
C SER A 158 -2.47 7.71 -2.40
N ASP A 159 -1.52 7.67 -1.49
CA ASP A 159 -0.51 8.72 -1.32
C ASP A 159 0.75 8.49 -2.17
N ALA A 160 0.77 7.42 -2.98
CA ALA A 160 1.74 7.23 -4.06
C ALA A 160 1.25 7.79 -5.40
N GLU A 161 2.06 7.57 -6.46
CA GLU A 161 1.60 7.66 -7.84
C GLU A 161 0.41 6.70 -8.04
N ILE A 162 -0.71 7.20 -8.55
CA ILE A 162 -1.93 6.37 -8.70
C ILE A 162 -1.73 5.19 -9.67
N GLU A 163 -0.80 5.28 -10.57
CA GLU A 163 -0.38 4.21 -11.48
C GLU A 163 0.71 3.29 -10.89
N ASP A 164 1.07 3.43 -9.61
CA ASP A 164 1.90 2.44 -8.92
C ASP A 164 1.11 1.14 -8.66
N ALA A 165 1.81 0.10 -8.26
CA ALA A 165 1.34 -1.28 -8.30
C ALA A 165 0.04 -1.53 -7.52
N THR A 166 -0.05 -1.06 -6.28
CA THR A 166 -1.19 -1.32 -5.39
C THR A 166 -2.49 -0.69 -5.90
N PRO A 167 -2.55 0.64 -6.20
CA PRO A 167 -3.76 1.22 -6.74
C PRO A 167 -4.04 0.70 -8.17
N ALA A 168 -2.99 0.44 -8.98
CA ALA A 168 -3.15 -0.09 -10.31
C ALA A 168 -3.79 -1.47 -10.35
N ALA A 169 -3.49 -2.36 -9.40
CA ALA A 169 -4.07 -3.71 -9.35
C ALA A 169 -5.59 -3.73 -9.10
N MET A 170 -6.19 -2.57 -8.77
CA MET A 170 -7.65 -2.44 -8.75
C MET A 170 -8.28 -2.47 -10.16
N VAL A 171 -7.56 -2.01 -11.18
CA VAL A 171 -8.14 -1.69 -12.50
C VAL A 171 -7.29 -2.12 -13.69
N ALA A 172 -6.02 -2.49 -13.47
CA ALA A 172 -5.07 -2.69 -14.56
C ALA A 172 -4.67 -4.16 -14.76
N HIS A 173 -4.31 -4.48 -16.00
CA HIS A 173 -3.86 -5.78 -16.44
C HIS A 173 -2.55 -5.65 -17.20
N THR A 174 -1.46 -6.06 -16.56
CA THR A 174 -0.14 -6.07 -17.19
C THR A 174 0.78 -7.09 -16.53
N ARG A 175 1.73 -7.62 -17.30
CA ARG A 175 2.81 -8.45 -16.77
C ARG A 175 3.83 -7.63 -15.97
N ARG A 176 3.86 -6.30 -16.13
CA ARG A 176 4.88 -5.45 -15.52
C ARG A 176 4.30 -4.16 -14.94
N ARG A 177 4.48 -3.97 -13.62
CA ARG A 177 4.10 -2.74 -12.91
C ARG A 177 4.81 -1.46 -13.42
N ALA A 178 5.92 -1.62 -14.14
CA ALA A 178 6.64 -0.50 -14.73
C ALA A 178 5.96 0.11 -15.98
N ASP A 179 4.91 -0.52 -16.50
CA ASP A 179 4.17 -0.03 -17.67
C ASP A 179 3.20 1.12 -17.32
N LYS A 180 3.67 2.09 -16.53
CA LYS A 180 2.85 3.15 -15.91
C LYS A 180 2.00 3.94 -16.89
N GLN A 181 2.53 4.26 -18.06
CA GLN A 181 1.75 4.95 -19.10
C GLN A 181 0.49 4.15 -19.49
N TYR A 182 0.62 2.84 -19.70
CA TYR A 182 -0.51 1.98 -20.07
C TYR A 182 -1.45 1.73 -18.89
N ILE A 183 -0.93 1.74 -17.66
CA ILE A 183 -1.73 1.67 -16.44
C ILE A 183 -2.59 2.93 -16.29
N ALA A 184 -2.02 4.13 -16.54
CA ALA A 184 -2.77 5.38 -16.53
C ALA A 184 -3.90 5.37 -17.58
N ASP A 185 -3.67 4.79 -18.79
CA ASP A 185 -4.70 4.58 -19.78
C ASP A 185 -5.82 3.64 -19.30
N GLN A 186 -5.47 2.59 -18.53
CA GLN A 186 -6.44 1.65 -17.97
C GLN A 186 -7.23 2.28 -16.82
N PHE A 187 -6.66 3.17 -16.02
CA PHE A 187 -7.43 3.98 -15.08
C PHE A 187 -8.52 4.78 -15.76
N PHE A 188 -8.20 5.45 -16.86
CA PHE A 188 -9.19 6.20 -17.63
C PHE A 188 -10.33 5.33 -18.15
N THR A 189 -10.01 4.12 -18.65
CA THR A 189 -11.01 3.19 -19.21
C THR A 189 -11.76 2.36 -18.17
N SER A 190 -11.28 2.28 -16.95
CA SER A 190 -11.87 1.48 -15.86
C SER A 190 -13.27 1.95 -15.43
N GLY A 191 -13.55 3.24 -15.62
CA GLY A 191 -14.79 3.86 -15.16
C GLY A 191 -14.89 3.97 -13.62
N ALA A 192 -13.79 3.90 -12.88
CA ALA A 192 -13.78 4.19 -11.45
C ALA A 192 -14.27 5.63 -11.19
N ASP A 193 -15.13 5.80 -10.17
CA ASP A 193 -15.84 7.08 -9.98
C ASP A 193 -14.97 8.11 -9.24
N VAL A 194 -14.07 7.64 -8.36
CA VAL A 194 -13.12 8.49 -7.63
C VAL A 194 -11.71 7.91 -7.78
N ILE A 195 -10.77 8.74 -8.22
CA ILE A 195 -9.36 8.39 -8.40
C ILE A 195 -8.53 9.54 -7.85
N LEU A 196 -7.80 9.32 -6.74
CA LEU A 196 -7.03 10.37 -6.05
C LEU A 196 -5.62 9.88 -5.69
N GLY A 197 -4.60 10.67 -5.98
CA GLY A 197 -3.22 10.34 -5.59
C GLY A 197 -2.15 11.27 -6.17
N GLY A 198 -0.91 10.78 -6.25
CA GLY A 198 0.18 11.37 -7.00
C GLY A 198 0.20 10.88 -8.46
N GLY A 199 1.34 11.05 -9.15
CA GLY A 199 1.57 10.49 -10.49
C GLY A 199 1.12 11.36 -11.65
N THR A 200 0.90 12.66 -11.46
CA THR A 200 0.45 13.59 -12.52
C THR A 200 1.25 13.44 -13.81
N ALA A 201 2.54 13.09 -13.70
CA ALA A 201 3.46 13.00 -14.84
C ALA A 201 3.01 11.99 -15.92
N TYR A 202 2.25 10.95 -15.58
CA TYR A 202 1.76 9.96 -16.54
C TYR A 202 0.37 10.29 -17.13
N PHE A 203 -0.25 11.39 -16.69
CA PHE A 203 -1.54 11.86 -17.21
C PHE A 203 -1.40 13.09 -18.12
N LEU A 204 -0.20 13.67 -18.20
CA LEU A 204 0.12 14.82 -19.06
C LEU A 204 0.65 14.37 -20.43
N PRO A 205 0.36 15.10 -21.54
CA PRO A 205 0.92 14.80 -22.85
C PRO A 205 2.45 14.96 -22.83
N GLN A 206 3.18 14.25 -23.70
CA GLN A 206 4.66 14.31 -23.73
C GLN A 206 5.22 15.71 -23.95
N SER A 207 4.47 16.61 -24.60
CA SER A 207 4.83 18.00 -24.81
C SER A 207 4.76 18.86 -23.55
N ALA A 208 4.10 18.39 -22.49
CA ALA A 208 4.02 19.13 -21.23
C ALA A 208 5.31 18.95 -20.40
N LYS A 209 5.67 20.02 -19.67
CA LYS A 209 6.77 19.96 -18.71
C LYS A 209 6.48 18.84 -17.68
N ASP A 210 7.51 18.12 -17.27
CA ASP A 210 7.49 17.04 -16.28
C ASP A 210 6.66 15.81 -16.67
N SER A 211 6.18 15.73 -17.92
CA SER A 211 5.51 14.52 -18.43
C SER A 211 6.49 13.36 -18.57
N LYS A 212 6.05 12.17 -18.16
CA LYS A 212 6.75 10.89 -18.38
C LYS A 212 6.10 10.04 -19.49
N ARG A 213 5.04 10.54 -20.14
CA ARG A 213 4.42 9.87 -21.29
C ARG A 213 5.30 9.97 -22.53
N LYS A 214 5.09 9.01 -23.44
CA LYS A 214 5.77 8.95 -24.77
C LYS A 214 4.82 9.23 -25.92
N ASP A 215 3.63 9.76 -25.61
CA ASP A 215 2.61 10.16 -26.58
C ASP A 215 1.97 11.50 -26.16
N ASP A 216 1.19 12.11 -27.07
CA ASP A 216 0.54 13.40 -26.83
C ASP A 216 -0.88 13.30 -26.22
N ARG A 217 -1.23 12.15 -25.63
CA ARG A 217 -2.52 12.00 -24.96
C ARG A 217 -2.56 12.82 -23.67
N ASN A 218 -3.55 13.70 -23.56
CA ASN A 218 -3.87 14.43 -22.35
C ASN A 218 -5.00 13.70 -21.59
N LEU A 219 -4.63 12.86 -20.62
CA LEU A 219 -5.62 12.10 -19.88
C LEU A 219 -6.40 12.98 -18.89
N ILE A 220 -5.82 14.06 -18.37
CA ILE A 220 -6.53 15.02 -17.51
C ILE A 220 -7.71 15.64 -18.28
N GLU A 221 -7.47 16.08 -19.49
CA GLU A 221 -8.53 16.61 -20.36
C GLU A 221 -9.56 15.51 -20.73
N SER A 222 -9.08 14.28 -20.95
CA SER A 222 -9.96 13.14 -21.24
C SER A 222 -10.90 12.83 -20.06
N PHE A 223 -10.42 12.90 -18.81
CA PHE A 223 -11.25 12.78 -17.60
C PHE A 223 -12.29 13.91 -17.52
N MET A 224 -11.87 15.17 -17.73
CA MET A 224 -12.81 16.31 -17.74
C MET A 224 -13.93 16.14 -18.77
N ASN A 225 -13.57 15.76 -20.00
CA ASN A 225 -14.50 15.53 -21.09
C ASN A 225 -15.45 14.33 -20.84
N SER A 226 -15.04 13.41 -19.95
CA SER A 226 -15.85 12.26 -19.52
C SER A 226 -16.69 12.53 -18.26
N GLY A 227 -16.80 13.80 -17.87
CA GLY A 227 -17.67 14.25 -16.78
C GLY A 227 -17.10 14.12 -15.38
N TYR A 228 -15.78 13.96 -15.26
CA TYR A 228 -15.11 14.06 -13.96
C TYR A 228 -14.87 15.52 -13.60
N ARG A 229 -15.05 15.87 -12.33
CA ARG A 229 -14.35 17.01 -11.76
C ARG A 229 -12.87 16.65 -11.68
N VAL A 230 -12.00 17.63 -11.90
CA VAL A 230 -10.55 17.47 -11.79
C VAL A 230 -10.04 18.42 -10.72
N SER A 231 -9.34 17.89 -9.71
CA SER A 231 -8.70 18.67 -8.67
C SER A 231 -7.19 18.45 -8.68
N THR A 232 -6.43 19.53 -8.48
CA THR A 232 -4.96 19.55 -8.43
C THR A 232 -4.45 20.10 -7.12
N THR A 233 -5.35 20.61 -6.28
CA THR A 233 -5.05 21.17 -4.98
C THR A 233 -6.02 20.64 -3.92
N LYS A 234 -5.58 20.69 -2.66
CA LYS A 234 -6.41 20.39 -1.48
C LYS A 234 -7.69 21.22 -1.42
N GLN A 235 -7.62 22.50 -1.82
CA GLN A 235 -8.76 23.40 -1.80
C GLN A 235 -9.81 23.00 -2.83
N GLU A 236 -9.38 22.66 -4.05
CA GLU A 236 -10.26 22.14 -5.10
C GLU A 236 -10.89 20.81 -4.68
N LEU A 237 -10.08 19.86 -4.15
CA LEU A 237 -10.56 18.59 -3.60
C LEU A 237 -11.71 18.80 -2.61
N LYS A 238 -11.51 19.69 -1.64
CA LYS A 238 -12.51 20.00 -0.62
C LYS A 238 -13.77 20.65 -1.21
N SER A 239 -13.60 21.55 -2.15
CA SER A 239 -14.72 22.20 -2.85
C SER A 239 -15.55 21.20 -3.64
N ASP A 240 -14.88 20.37 -4.46
CA ASP A 240 -15.53 19.39 -5.32
C ASP A 240 -16.21 18.27 -4.53
N ALA A 241 -15.61 17.82 -3.42
CA ALA A 241 -16.21 16.81 -2.55
C ALA A 241 -17.50 17.31 -1.87
N ASN A 242 -17.59 18.60 -1.54
CA ASN A 242 -18.77 19.20 -0.92
C ASN A 242 -19.84 19.64 -1.93
N ASP A 243 -19.55 19.70 -3.22
CA ASP A 243 -20.55 19.98 -4.25
C ASP A 243 -21.49 18.76 -4.41
N PRO A 244 -22.81 18.91 -4.16
CA PRO A 244 -23.77 17.80 -4.27
C PRO A 244 -23.88 17.24 -5.69
N LEU A 245 -23.48 17.98 -6.71
CA LEU A 245 -23.53 17.58 -8.11
C LEU A 245 -22.32 16.74 -8.53
N THR A 246 -21.22 16.76 -7.78
CA THR A 246 -20.03 15.97 -8.09
C THR A 246 -20.32 14.49 -7.85
N LYS A 247 -20.25 13.69 -8.91
CA LYS A 247 -20.43 12.23 -8.89
C LYS A 247 -19.16 11.48 -9.22
N LYS A 248 -18.26 12.12 -9.98
CA LYS A 248 -16.97 11.57 -10.38
C LYS A 248 -15.87 12.60 -10.13
N LEU A 249 -14.76 12.15 -9.55
CA LEU A 249 -13.62 13.00 -9.25
C LEU A 249 -12.32 12.31 -9.62
N PHE A 250 -11.48 13.01 -10.37
CA PHE A 250 -10.10 12.68 -10.64
C PHE A 250 -9.21 13.74 -10.01
N GLY A 251 -8.22 13.32 -9.21
CA GLY A 251 -7.29 14.25 -8.57
C GLY A 251 -5.88 13.68 -8.51
N THR A 252 -4.90 14.45 -9.03
CA THR A 252 -3.48 14.15 -8.90
C THR A 252 -2.76 15.39 -8.37
N TYR A 253 -1.98 15.22 -7.29
CA TYR A 253 -1.51 16.34 -6.46
C TYR A 253 0.01 16.48 -6.43
N HIS A 254 0.72 15.57 -7.08
CA HIS A 254 2.18 15.55 -7.17
C HIS A 254 2.60 14.83 -8.46
N PRO A 255 3.70 15.24 -9.14
CA PRO A 255 4.17 14.55 -10.35
C PRO A 255 4.60 13.09 -10.10
N ASP A 256 5.15 12.81 -8.93
CA ASP A 256 5.57 11.49 -8.43
C ASP A 256 4.74 11.07 -7.20
N ASN A 257 5.31 10.31 -6.26
CA ASN A 257 4.69 10.04 -4.96
C ASN A 257 4.49 11.34 -4.17
N MET A 258 3.44 11.41 -3.38
CA MET A 258 3.19 12.56 -2.50
C MET A 258 4.24 12.62 -1.37
N ASP A 259 4.38 13.77 -0.71
CA ASP A 259 5.31 13.92 0.41
C ASP A 259 4.81 13.18 1.67
N GLY A 260 5.74 12.53 2.39
CA GLY A 260 5.46 11.82 3.62
C GLY A 260 5.08 12.72 4.79
N SER A 261 4.38 12.15 5.76
CA SER A 261 3.80 12.87 6.90
C SER A 261 4.84 13.58 7.77
N LEU A 262 6.01 12.96 8.02
CA LEU A 262 7.07 13.57 8.81
C LEU A 262 7.60 14.84 8.12
N ASP A 263 7.84 14.77 6.81
CA ASP A 263 8.33 15.91 6.04
C ASP A 263 7.27 17.00 5.91
N ARG A 264 5.99 16.63 5.75
CA ARG A 264 4.88 17.59 5.60
C ARG A 264 4.55 18.32 6.90
N PHE A 265 4.50 17.63 8.02
CA PHE A 265 3.95 18.21 9.25
C PHE A 265 5.02 18.72 10.20
N VAL A 266 6.21 18.12 10.24
CA VAL A 266 7.26 18.47 11.20
C VAL A 266 8.46 19.12 10.52
N LEU A 267 9.11 18.46 9.56
CA LEU A 267 10.40 18.91 9.02
C LEU A 267 10.29 19.97 7.94
N LYS A 268 9.16 20.06 7.22
CA LYS A 268 8.94 20.97 6.09
C LYS A 268 10.02 20.82 5.01
N GLN A 269 10.31 19.60 4.65
CA GLN A 269 11.39 19.20 3.74
C GLN A 269 10.88 18.53 2.45
N ASN A 270 11.78 17.94 1.69
CA ASN A 270 11.54 17.34 0.38
C ASN A 270 10.85 18.35 -0.56
N THR A 271 9.80 17.93 -1.25
CA THR A 271 9.08 18.75 -2.22
C THR A 271 7.94 19.57 -1.62
N VAL A 272 7.77 19.57 -0.29
CA VAL A 272 6.67 20.26 0.41
C VAL A 272 6.57 21.75 0.08
N LYS A 273 7.69 22.42 -0.14
CA LYS A 273 7.73 23.86 -0.52
C LYS A 273 7.29 24.07 -1.98
N GLU A 274 7.59 23.12 -2.84
CA GLU A 274 7.25 23.16 -4.27
C GLU A 274 5.79 22.77 -4.49
N PHE A 275 5.30 21.78 -3.73
CA PHE A 275 3.91 21.31 -3.78
C PHE A 275 3.19 21.49 -2.44
N PRO A 276 2.96 22.73 -1.96
CA PRO A 276 2.42 22.98 -0.62
C PRO A 276 0.93 22.66 -0.47
N ASN A 277 0.22 22.47 -1.57
CA ASN A 277 -1.24 22.31 -1.62
C ASN A 277 -1.68 20.85 -1.81
N GLN A 278 -0.81 19.88 -1.53
CA GLN A 278 -1.18 18.47 -1.53
C GLN A 278 -2.21 18.18 -0.41
N PRO A 279 -3.32 17.48 -0.67
CA PRO A 279 -4.14 16.90 0.40
C PRO A 279 -3.36 15.80 1.10
N ASP A 280 -3.74 15.44 2.30
CA ASP A 280 -3.25 14.22 2.94
C ASP A 280 -4.21 13.04 2.70
N LEU A 281 -3.78 11.83 3.10
CA LEU A 281 -4.58 10.63 2.90
C LEU A 281 -5.92 10.70 3.64
N THR A 282 -5.97 11.36 4.81
CA THR A 282 -7.19 11.57 5.59
C THR A 282 -8.19 12.43 4.82
N GLU A 283 -7.71 13.51 4.20
CA GLU A 283 -8.52 14.43 3.40
C GLU A 283 -9.01 13.80 2.09
N MET A 284 -8.16 13.00 1.45
CA MET A 284 -8.54 12.26 0.25
C MET A 284 -9.58 11.16 0.57
N THR A 285 -9.43 10.47 1.72
CA THR A 285 -10.41 9.48 2.20
C THR A 285 -11.76 10.12 2.48
N ASP A 286 -11.80 11.25 3.19
CA ASP A 286 -13.04 11.99 3.47
C ASP A 286 -13.74 12.44 2.18
N ALA A 287 -12.98 13.01 1.24
CA ALA A 287 -13.50 13.41 -0.06
C ALA A 287 -14.08 12.26 -0.87
N ALA A 288 -13.37 11.12 -0.91
CA ALA A 288 -13.84 9.92 -1.58
C ALA A 288 -15.16 9.40 -0.97
N LEU A 289 -15.24 9.32 0.35
CA LEU A 289 -16.46 8.88 1.05
C LEU A 289 -17.64 9.82 0.79
N LYS A 290 -17.43 11.14 0.82
CA LYS A 290 -18.48 12.13 0.51
C LYS A 290 -19.05 11.98 -0.89
N ILE A 291 -18.23 11.65 -1.87
CA ILE A 291 -18.66 11.49 -3.26
C ILE A 291 -19.31 10.13 -3.48
N LEU A 292 -18.65 9.05 -3.06
CA LEU A 292 -19.10 7.69 -3.31
C LEU A 292 -20.41 7.36 -2.57
N SER A 293 -20.62 7.90 -1.36
CA SER A 293 -21.83 7.70 -0.57
C SER A 293 -23.10 8.31 -1.18
N LYS A 294 -22.95 9.22 -2.16
CA LYS A 294 -24.09 9.74 -2.95
C LYS A 294 -24.77 8.66 -3.80
N ASN A 295 -24.07 7.53 -4.07
CA ASN A 295 -24.65 6.42 -4.81
C ASN A 295 -25.55 5.55 -3.89
N PRO A 296 -26.86 5.48 -4.14
CA PRO A 296 -27.77 4.68 -3.31
C PRO A 296 -27.50 3.18 -3.34
N ASN A 297 -26.78 2.68 -4.36
CA ASN A 297 -26.41 1.26 -4.49
C ASN A 297 -25.17 0.88 -3.67
N GLY A 298 -24.47 1.88 -3.09
CA GLY A 298 -23.24 1.71 -2.32
C GLY A 298 -21.97 1.80 -3.17
N PHE A 299 -20.85 1.45 -2.54
CA PHE A 299 -19.53 1.60 -3.18
C PHE A 299 -18.50 0.58 -2.68
N PHE A 300 -17.44 0.45 -3.45
CA PHE A 300 -16.17 -0.15 -3.06
C PHE A 300 -15.10 0.96 -3.10
N LEU A 301 -14.40 1.16 -2.00
CA LEU A 301 -13.29 2.11 -1.90
C LEU A 301 -12.03 1.39 -1.46
N MET A 302 -10.95 1.52 -2.22
CA MET A 302 -9.61 1.17 -1.78
C MET A 302 -8.86 2.45 -1.41
N VAL A 303 -8.17 2.42 -0.26
CA VAL A 303 -7.31 3.51 0.24
C VAL A 303 -5.96 2.92 0.62
N GLU A 304 -4.90 3.44 0.04
CA GLU A 304 -3.55 2.98 0.29
C GLU A 304 -2.70 4.06 0.98
N ALA A 305 -2.01 3.64 2.04
CA ALA A 305 -0.87 4.35 2.64
C ALA A 305 0.42 3.70 2.10
N ALA A 306 0.82 4.09 0.91
CA ALA A 306 1.96 3.53 0.19
C ALA A 306 3.31 3.94 0.78
N LEU A 307 3.36 5.11 1.41
CA LEU A 307 4.60 5.70 1.90
C LEU A 307 5.20 4.94 3.08
N ILE A 308 4.44 4.08 3.76
CA ILE A 308 4.99 3.18 4.78
C ILE A 308 6.06 2.27 4.17
N ASP A 309 5.76 1.62 3.03
CA ASP A 309 6.69 0.78 2.28
C ASP A 309 7.86 1.59 1.71
N LYS A 310 7.55 2.72 1.05
CA LYS A 310 8.56 3.60 0.45
C LYS A 310 9.62 4.07 1.44
N PHE A 311 9.28 4.14 2.74
CA PHE A 311 10.23 4.48 3.80
C PHE A 311 10.83 3.26 4.51
N ASN A 312 10.14 2.12 4.56
CA ASN A 312 10.72 0.87 5.08
C ASN A 312 11.88 0.37 4.19
N HIS A 313 11.78 0.50 2.86
CA HIS A 313 12.85 0.14 1.93
C HIS A 313 14.18 0.84 2.25
N PRO A 314 14.26 2.16 2.36
CA PRO A 314 15.49 2.85 2.74
C PRO A 314 15.84 2.77 4.25
N LEU A 315 15.18 1.92 5.03
CA LEU A 315 15.41 1.74 6.47
C LEU A 315 15.08 3.00 7.30
N ASP A 316 14.12 3.81 6.86
CA ASP A 316 13.67 5.06 7.50
C ASP A 316 12.39 4.82 8.30
N TRP A 317 12.53 4.15 9.44
CA TRP A 317 11.38 3.72 10.24
C TRP A 317 10.58 4.90 10.85
N GLU A 318 11.23 6.04 11.09
CA GLU A 318 10.54 7.22 11.62
C GLU A 318 9.50 7.75 10.63
N ARG A 319 9.88 7.87 9.35
CA ARG A 319 8.93 8.26 8.29
C ARG A 319 7.85 7.21 8.11
N ALA A 320 8.22 5.92 8.08
CA ALA A 320 7.25 4.82 7.97
C ALA A 320 6.24 4.81 9.14
N ALA A 321 6.69 5.12 10.37
CA ALA A 321 5.81 5.21 11.53
C ALA A 321 4.87 6.42 11.45
N PHE A 322 5.31 7.57 10.92
CA PHE A 322 4.46 8.74 10.71
C PHE A 322 3.37 8.47 9.66
N ASP A 323 3.68 7.75 8.60
CA ASP A 323 2.67 7.37 7.59
C ASP A 323 1.77 6.23 8.09
N THR A 324 2.23 5.40 9.04
CA THR A 324 1.34 4.49 9.78
C THR A 324 0.34 5.26 10.68
N ILE A 325 0.73 6.40 11.26
CA ILE A 325 -0.19 7.31 11.98
C ILE A 325 -1.20 7.90 10.98
N MET A 326 -0.74 8.31 9.79
CA MET A 326 -1.62 8.82 8.73
C MET A 326 -2.67 7.77 8.32
N LEU A 327 -2.25 6.53 8.10
CA LEU A 327 -3.17 5.42 7.84
C LEU A 327 -4.22 5.30 8.97
N SER A 328 -3.77 5.34 10.23
CA SER A 328 -4.68 5.27 11.37
C SER A 328 -5.72 6.41 11.36
N ASN A 329 -5.31 7.61 10.99
CA ASN A 329 -6.22 8.77 10.89
C ASN A 329 -7.22 8.60 9.74
N ALA A 330 -6.79 8.11 8.59
CA ALA A 330 -7.67 7.81 7.46
C ALA A 330 -8.69 6.70 7.81
N VAL A 331 -8.25 5.65 8.52
CA VAL A 331 -9.13 4.60 9.03
C VAL A 331 -10.15 5.17 10.04
N GLN A 332 -9.75 6.15 10.88
CA GLN A 332 -10.68 6.80 11.81
C GLN A 332 -11.80 7.53 11.05
N VAL A 333 -11.50 8.20 9.94
CA VAL A 333 -12.53 8.83 9.08
C VAL A 333 -13.53 7.79 8.59
N ALA A 334 -13.06 6.63 8.14
CA ALA A 334 -13.97 5.56 7.71
C ALA A 334 -14.79 4.97 8.87
N LYS A 335 -14.21 4.84 10.06
CA LYS A 335 -14.96 4.41 11.26
C LYS A 335 -16.05 5.42 11.64
N ASP A 336 -15.76 6.72 11.53
CA ASP A 336 -16.74 7.76 11.81
C ASP A 336 -17.86 7.76 10.76
N PHE A 337 -17.54 7.56 9.50
CA PHE A 337 -18.52 7.32 8.43
C PHE A 337 -19.42 6.11 8.73
N ALA A 338 -18.85 4.99 9.18
CA ALA A 338 -19.59 3.78 9.48
C ALA A 338 -20.60 3.92 10.65
N LYS A 339 -20.41 4.90 11.55
CA LYS A 339 -21.40 5.19 12.64
C LYS A 339 -22.76 5.58 12.08
N THR A 340 -22.80 6.27 10.95
CA THR A 340 -24.03 6.67 10.25
C THR A 340 -24.37 5.75 9.06
N HIS A 341 -23.47 4.87 8.68
CA HIS A 341 -23.62 3.89 7.59
C HIS A 341 -23.25 2.48 8.09
N PRO A 342 -24.07 1.87 8.97
CA PRO A 342 -23.71 0.62 9.65
C PRO A 342 -23.63 -0.60 8.73
N ASP A 343 -24.04 -0.48 7.49
CA ASP A 343 -23.92 -1.45 6.40
C ASP A 343 -22.56 -1.34 5.65
N THR A 344 -21.53 -0.88 6.34
CA THR A 344 -20.16 -0.71 5.82
C THR A 344 -19.20 -1.73 6.45
N LEU A 345 -18.51 -2.49 5.59
CA LEU A 345 -17.38 -3.34 5.96
C LEU A 345 -16.07 -2.55 5.79
N ILE A 346 -15.26 -2.49 6.85
CA ILE A 346 -13.93 -1.87 6.84
C ILE A 346 -12.89 -2.96 7.07
N ILE A 347 -11.88 -3.01 6.21
CA ILE A 347 -10.75 -3.93 6.26
C ILE A 347 -9.46 -3.11 6.23
N VAL A 348 -8.51 -3.43 7.10
CA VAL A 348 -7.17 -2.84 7.13
C VAL A 348 -6.16 -3.97 7.07
N VAL A 349 -5.35 -4.03 6.03
CA VAL A 349 -4.38 -5.10 5.81
C VAL A 349 -3.16 -4.58 5.07
N PRO A 350 -1.92 -5.00 5.42
CA PRO A 350 -0.77 -4.82 4.53
C PRO A 350 -0.88 -5.76 3.31
N ASP A 351 -0.30 -5.35 2.20
CA ASP A 351 -0.16 -6.21 1.03
C ASP A 351 1.01 -7.20 1.20
N HIS A 352 2.07 -6.80 1.90
CA HIS A 352 3.20 -7.59 2.37
C HIS A 352 3.80 -6.94 3.62
N THR A 353 4.92 -7.45 4.11
CA THR A 353 5.64 -6.93 5.27
C THR A 353 7.11 -6.63 4.97
N HIS A 354 7.76 -5.93 5.89
CA HIS A 354 9.19 -5.72 5.97
C HIS A 354 9.75 -6.35 7.26
N SER A 355 11.06 -6.29 7.44
CA SER A 355 11.78 -6.97 8.53
C SER A 355 11.92 -6.13 9.82
N GLY A 356 11.05 -5.14 10.05
CA GLY A 356 11.16 -4.22 11.18
C GLY A 356 10.96 -4.87 12.55
N SER A 357 11.80 -4.47 13.53
CA SER A 357 11.73 -4.94 14.92
C SER A 357 12.18 -3.86 15.90
N ILE A 358 11.54 -3.77 17.08
CA ILE A 358 11.91 -2.87 18.16
C ILE A 358 12.59 -3.67 19.28
N ALA A 359 13.90 -3.47 19.44
CA ALA A 359 14.69 -4.21 20.42
C ALA A 359 14.72 -3.56 21.82
N GLY A 360 14.42 -2.26 21.89
CA GLY A 360 14.47 -1.51 23.14
C GLY A 360 14.47 0.00 22.95
N VAL A 361 15.30 0.70 23.69
CA VAL A 361 15.43 2.16 23.67
C VAL A 361 16.89 2.56 23.58
N VAL A 362 17.22 3.46 22.66
CA VAL A 362 18.51 4.15 22.63
C VAL A 362 18.49 5.27 23.66
N ASP A 363 19.47 5.32 24.57
CA ASP A 363 19.61 6.34 25.60
C ASP A 363 20.93 7.11 25.42
N ASP A 364 20.85 8.34 24.94
CA ASP A 364 22.02 9.19 24.71
C ASP A 364 22.78 9.55 26.00
N LEU A 365 22.14 9.40 27.16
CA LEU A 365 22.76 9.68 28.46
C LEU A 365 23.66 8.53 28.93
N LYS A 366 23.55 7.34 28.35
CA LYS A 366 24.49 6.25 28.61
C LYS A 366 25.86 6.56 28.03
N SER A 367 26.90 6.26 28.81
CA SER A 367 28.30 6.32 28.35
C SER A 367 28.64 5.12 27.45
N GLY A 368 29.71 5.22 26.69
CA GLY A 368 30.21 4.15 25.83
C GLY A 368 29.97 4.39 24.34
N ALA A 369 30.26 3.37 23.54
CA ALA A 369 30.03 3.38 22.10
C ALA A 369 28.55 3.43 21.77
N LEU A 370 28.19 3.82 20.56
CA LEU A 370 26.79 3.96 20.13
C LEU A 370 25.95 2.70 20.41
N ARG A 371 26.52 1.50 20.18
CA ARG A 371 25.85 0.22 20.45
C ARG A 371 25.56 0.02 21.95
N ASP A 372 26.40 0.50 22.85
CA ASP A 372 26.25 0.36 24.31
C ASP A 372 25.14 1.25 24.87
N LYS A 373 24.68 2.23 24.06
CA LYS A 373 23.56 3.11 24.39
C LYS A 373 22.20 2.42 24.22
N VAL A 374 22.15 1.27 23.55
CA VAL A 374 20.91 0.49 23.41
C VAL A 374 20.60 -0.22 24.71
N GLY A 375 19.50 0.16 25.35
CA GLY A 375 18.95 -0.53 26.51
C GLY A 375 17.99 -1.62 26.06
N VAL A 376 18.14 -2.81 26.66
CA VAL A 376 17.23 -3.96 26.43
C VAL A 376 16.63 -4.40 27.78
N TYR A 377 15.46 -5.04 27.75
CA TYR A 377 14.74 -5.46 28.96
C TYR A 377 14.59 -4.31 29.97
N ALA A 378 14.97 -4.51 31.22
CA ALA A 378 14.86 -3.50 32.28
C ALA A 378 15.64 -2.21 31.99
N GLU A 379 16.76 -2.32 31.26
CA GLU A 379 17.59 -1.17 30.90
C GLU A 379 17.00 -0.33 29.77
N ALA A 380 16.06 -0.84 28.99
CA ALA A 380 15.38 -0.08 27.97
C ALA A 380 14.57 1.09 28.58
N GLY A 381 13.87 0.84 29.67
CA GLY A 381 12.91 1.80 30.22
C GLY A 381 11.90 2.23 29.16
N PHE A 382 11.64 3.54 29.07
CA PHE A 382 10.67 4.09 28.11
C PHE A 382 11.28 5.24 27.30
N PRO A 383 10.89 5.42 26.03
CA PRO A 383 11.27 6.59 25.24
C PRO A 383 10.62 7.86 25.82
N ASN A 384 11.20 9.03 25.52
CA ASN A 384 10.74 10.32 26.05
C ASN A 384 10.26 11.27 24.94
N TYR A 385 9.59 10.73 23.94
CA TYR A 385 8.95 11.58 22.93
C TYR A 385 7.95 12.55 23.57
N PRO A 386 7.87 13.81 23.08
CA PRO A 386 6.84 14.74 23.56
C PRO A 386 5.44 14.21 23.23
N ASN A 387 4.44 14.72 23.93
CA ASN A 387 3.06 14.41 23.60
C ASN A 387 2.76 14.82 22.15
N ALA A 388 2.05 13.94 21.46
CA ALA A 388 1.62 14.23 20.11
C ALA A 388 0.52 15.30 20.08
N ASN A 389 0.41 16.02 18.96
CA ASN A 389 -0.70 16.93 18.68
C ASN A 389 -2.02 16.15 18.43
N ASP A 390 -3.12 16.86 18.16
CA ASP A 390 -4.44 16.25 17.91
C ASP A 390 -4.46 15.28 16.72
N SER A 391 -3.56 15.48 15.75
CA SER A 391 -3.39 14.58 14.60
C SER A 391 -2.47 13.38 14.90
N GLY A 392 -1.95 13.27 16.11
CA GLY A 392 -1.13 12.15 16.55
C GLY A 392 0.37 12.27 16.23
N TYR A 393 0.86 13.45 15.85
CA TYR A 393 2.27 13.67 15.51
C TYR A 393 3.01 14.38 16.64
N PRO A 394 4.11 13.80 17.17
CA PRO A 394 4.99 14.51 18.11
C PRO A 394 5.75 15.61 17.36
N GLU A 395 5.91 16.76 18.02
CA GLU A 395 6.62 17.92 17.44
C GLU A 395 8.13 17.65 17.23
N LYS A 396 8.68 16.71 17.95
CA LYS A 396 10.11 16.36 17.93
C LYS A 396 10.30 14.85 18.02
N ILE A 397 11.13 14.30 17.15
CA ILE A 397 11.50 12.88 17.12
C ILE A 397 12.96 12.63 17.53
N ASP A 398 13.85 13.63 17.39
CA ASP A 398 15.22 13.54 17.90
C ASP A 398 15.22 13.88 19.39
N VAL A 399 15.06 12.84 20.20
CA VAL A 399 14.98 12.89 21.65
C VAL A 399 16.09 12.05 22.26
N THR A 400 16.43 12.32 23.53
CA THR A 400 17.54 11.65 24.23
C THR A 400 17.27 10.16 24.49
N ARG A 401 15.99 9.77 24.57
CA ARG A 401 15.57 8.37 24.72
C ARG A 401 14.53 8.05 23.65
N ARG A 402 14.93 7.26 22.66
CA ARG A 402 14.11 6.95 21.47
C ARG A 402 14.05 5.46 21.19
N LEU A 403 13.09 5.00 20.43
CA LEU A 403 12.97 3.59 20.07
C LEU A 403 14.25 3.09 19.36
N ALA A 404 14.73 1.94 19.79
CA ALA A 404 15.76 1.17 19.08
C ALA A 404 15.08 0.26 18.06
N PHE A 405 14.79 0.81 16.89
CA PHE A 405 14.16 0.09 15.77
C PHE A 405 15.24 -0.40 14.81
N PHE A 406 15.17 -1.66 14.42
CA PHE A 406 16.11 -2.29 13.52
C PHE A 406 15.38 -3.05 12.42
N TYR A 407 16.02 -3.19 11.27
CA TYR A 407 15.57 -4.05 10.18
C TYR A 407 16.37 -5.35 10.17
N GLY A 408 15.71 -6.46 9.87
CA GLY A 408 16.33 -7.80 9.81
C GLY A 408 17.01 -8.10 8.48
N ASN A 409 16.71 -7.35 7.41
CA ASN A 409 17.41 -7.40 6.13
C ASN A 409 17.79 -6.00 5.66
N TYR A 410 19.00 -5.83 5.19
CA TYR A 410 19.53 -4.53 4.82
C TYR A 410 20.79 -4.67 3.93
N PRO A 411 21.08 -3.67 3.07
CA PRO A 411 22.37 -3.54 2.40
C PRO A 411 23.46 -3.09 3.37
N ASP A 412 24.70 -3.06 2.93
CA ASP A 412 25.76 -2.37 3.66
C ASP A 412 25.34 -0.93 3.97
N HIS A 413 25.42 -0.51 5.23
CA HIS A 413 25.07 0.86 5.62
C HIS A 413 25.81 1.32 6.88
N TYR A 414 25.74 2.60 7.17
CA TYR A 414 26.17 3.18 8.44
C TYR A 414 24.95 3.47 9.32
N GLU A 415 24.86 2.77 10.45
CA GLU A 415 23.79 2.97 11.44
C GLU A 415 24.22 4.06 12.43
N THR A 416 23.37 5.09 12.55
CA THR A 416 23.59 6.22 13.46
C THR A 416 22.67 6.18 14.68
N MET A 417 21.66 5.30 14.68
CA MET A 417 20.60 5.20 15.69
C MET A 417 19.89 6.54 15.95
N ARG A 418 19.91 7.43 14.95
CA ARG A 418 19.30 8.76 15.00
C ARG A 418 18.29 8.94 13.88
N PRO A 419 17.21 9.72 14.11
CA PRO A 419 16.30 10.06 13.04
C PRO A 419 17.00 10.79 11.90
N LYS A 420 16.57 10.53 10.68
CA LYS A 420 17.12 11.17 9.47
C LYS A 420 16.38 12.49 9.22
N LEU A 421 16.91 13.60 9.74
CA LEU A 421 16.28 14.91 9.70
C LEU A 421 16.62 15.73 8.44
N ASP A 422 17.58 15.28 7.63
CA ASP A 422 18.10 15.94 6.43
C ASP A 422 17.59 15.34 5.09
N GLY A 423 16.49 14.63 5.14
CA GLY A 423 15.84 13.91 4.03
C GLY A 423 15.74 12.41 4.29
N THR A 424 15.16 11.70 3.36
CA THR A 424 15.01 10.23 3.41
C THR A 424 16.39 9.57 3.51
N PHE A 425 16.49 8.52 4.31
CA PHE A 425 17.72 7.76 4.44
C PHE A 425 18.11 7.08 3.12
N ILE A 426 19.37 7.16 2.74
CA ILE A 426 19.95 6.49 1.57
C ILE A 426 21.05 5.55 2.09
N PRO A 427 20.72 4.31 2.49
CA PRO A 427 21.63 3.43 3.21
C PRO A 427 22.87 3.08 2.39
N ALA A 428 22.73 2.81 1.10
CA ALA A 428 23.80 2.39 0.23
C ALA A 428 23.83 3.18 -1.07
N ILE A 429 25.02 3.31 -1.66
CA ILE A 429 25.23 3.94 -2.95
C ILE A 429 26.02 3.03 -3.89
N LYS A 430 25.83 3.19 -5.19
CA LYS A 430 26.49 2.37 -6.21
C LYS A 430 27.93 2.81 -6.39
N ASN A 431 28.88 1.89 -6.29
CA ASN A 431 30.29 2.15 -6.56
C ASN A 431 30.63 2.00 -8.06
N SER A 432 31.86 2.27 -8.44
CA SER A 432 32.35 2.19 -9.83
C SER A 432 32.27 0.79 -10.46
N SER A 433 32.19 -0.27 -9.64
CA SER A 433 32.01 -1.66 -10.10
C SER A 433 30.53 -2.09 -10.20
N GLY A 434 29.60 -1.16 -9.96
CA GLY A 434 28.16 -1.40 -10.02
C GLY A 434 27.57 -2.10 -8.79
N LYS A 435 28.34 -2.25 -7.70
CA LYS A 435 27.89 -2.83 -6.43
C LYS A 435 27.46 -1.73 -5.47
N TYR A 436 26.45 -2.00 -4.67
CA TYR A 436 26.03 -1.12 -3.59
C TYR A 436 26.95 -1.31 -2.37
N ILE A 437 27.40 -0.19 -1.82
CA ILE A 437 28.25 -0.09 -0.63
C ILE A 437 27.63 0.90 0.35
N ALA A 438 27.97 0.81 1.63
CA ALA A 438 27.51 1.74 2.65
C ALA A 438 27.76 3.20 2.22
N ASN A 439 26.75 4.06 2.36
CA ASN A 439 26.84 5.46 1.98
C ASN A 439 27.77 6.22 2.94
N PRO A 440 28.95 6.70 2.48
CA PRO A 440 29.95 7.31 3.35
C PRO A 440 29.51 8.66 3.96
N LYS A 441 28.44 9.28 3.42
CA LYS A 441 27.86 10.52 3.98
C LYS A 441 27.56 10.37 5.48
N TYR A 442 27.03 9.23 5.87
CA TYR A 442 26.59 9.04 7.26
C TYR A 442 27.75 8.82 8.22
N GLN A 443 28.84 8.21 7.78
CA GLN A 443 30.08 8.13 8.56
C GLN A 443 30.74 9.50 8.70
N ALA A 444 30.76 10.29 7.62
CA ALA A 444 31.35 11.62 7.63
C ALA A 444 30.61 12.61 8.57
N ASN A 445 29.30 12.46 8.65
CA ASN A 445 28.45 13.31 9.51
C ASN A 445 28.36 12.82 10.98
N HIS A 446 28.68 11.55 11.23
CA HIS A 446 28.58 10.89 12.54
C HIS A 446 29.80 9.97 12.71
N GLU A 447 30.83 10.45 13.42
CA GLU A 447 32.09 9.71 13.64
C GLU A 447 31.87 8.40 14.40
N ASP A 448 30.82 8.32 15.22
CA ASP A 448 30.41 7.15 16.00
C ASP A 448 29.49 6.17 15.24
N ALA A 449 29.16 6.47 13.98
CA ALA A 449 28.31 5.60 13.17
C ALA A 449 28.91 4.19 13.04
N ILE A 450 28.04 3.19 13.17
CA ILE A 450 28.43 1.79 13.12
C ILE A 450 28.30 1.28 11.68
N HIS A 451 29.39 0.78 11.09
CA HIS A 451 29.30 0.06 9.83
C HIS A 451 28.57 -1.27 10.04
N MET A 452 27.42 -1.42 9.39
CA MET A 452 26.62 -2.63 9.38
C MET A 452 26.85 -3.36 8.05
N PRO A 453 27.59 -4.48 8.05
CA PRO A 453 27.75 -5.30 6.85
C PRO A 453 26.39 -5.90 6.49
N GLY A 454 25.96 -5.69 5.24
CA GLY A 454 24.66 -6.14 4.75
C GLY A 454 24.53 -7.66 4.71
N ASN A 455 23.29 -8.14 4.87
CA ASN A 455 22.92 -9.54 4.69
C ASN A 455 22.18 -9.81 3.37
N LEU A 456 22.01 -8.77 2.56
CA LEU A 456 21.45 -8.86 1.21
C LEU A 456 22.56 -8.92 0.14
N PRO A 457 22.28 -9.41 -1.08
CA PRO A 457 23.21 -9.33 -2.19
C PRO A 457 23.67 -7.90 -2.47
N SER A 458 24.93 -7.71 -2.83
CA SER A 458 25.50 -6.38 -3.14
C SER A 458 24.89 -5.67 -4.37
N THR A 459 23.90 -6.28 -5.00
CA THR A 459 23.04 -5.68 -6.04
C THR A 459 21.83 -4.97 -5.49
N GLN A 460 21.53 -5.10 -4.19
CA GLN A 460 20.40 -4.46 -3.52
C GLN A 460 20.85 -3.13 -2.90
N GLU A 461 20.07 -2.07 -3.15
CA GLU A 461 20.34 -0.72 -2.64
C GLU A 461 19.66 -0.43 -1.30
N SER A 462 18.68 -1.23 -0.92
CA SER A 462 17.77 -0.98 0.21
C SER A 462 17.31 -2.30 0.82
N GLY A 463 16.57 -2.24 1.92
CA GLY A 463 15.85 -3.39 2.47
C GLY A 463 14.84 -3.95 1.47
N VAL A 464 14.46 -5.20 1.65
CA VAL A 464 13.49 -5.91 0.79
C VAL A 464 12.32 -6.44 1.62
N HIS A 465 11.25 -6.82 0.96
CA HIS A 465 10.09 -7.43 1.61
C HIS A 465 10.43 -8.75 2.30
N THR A 466 9.57 -9.16 3.23
CA THR A 466 9.69 -10.43 3.95
C THR A 466 8.49 -11.34 3.70
N ALA A 467 8.65 -12.62 4.00
CA ALA A 467 7.57 -13.61 3.93
C ALA A 467 6.73 -13.67 5.21
N ASP A 468 6.94 -12.74 6.14
CA ASP A 468 6.17 -12.70 7.39
C ASP A 468 4.68 -12.47 7.09
N ASP A 469 3.80 -13.10 7.88
CA ASP A 469 2.36 -12.92 7.72
C ASP A 469 1.94 -11.46 7.97
N ALA A 470 1.07 -10.95 7.10
CA ALA A 470 0.48 -9.63 7.25
C ALA A 470 -0.72 -9.67 8.22
N VAL A 471 -0.82 -8.69 9.13
CA VAL A 471 -1.91 -8.63 10.11
C VAL A 471 -3.08 -7.84 9.56
N LEU A 472 -4.20 -8.53 9.32
CA LEU A 472 -5.46 -7.94 8.91
C LEU A 472 -6.34 -7.63 10.14
N ASN A 473 -6.98 -6.46 10.14
CA ASN A 473 -8.05 -6.09 11.06
C ASN A 473 -9.32 -5.73 10.29
N ALA A 474 -10.48 -6.14 10.81
CA ALA A 474 -11.76 -5.85 10.15
C ALA A 474 -12.88 -5.55 11.14
N MET A 475 -13.86 -4.75 10.66
CA MET A 475 -15.11 -4.46 11.39
C MET A 475 -16.28 -4.25 10.42
N GLY A 476 -17.49 -4.38 10.95
CA GLY A 476 -18.74 -4.23 10.19
C GLY A 476 -19.32 -5.57 9.76
N PRO A 477 -20.47 -5.58 9.06
CA PRO A 477 -21.11 -6.82 8.63
C PRO A 477 -20.21 -7.61 7.68
N GLY A 478 -20.11 -8.93 7.88
CA GLY A 478 -19.23 -9.82 7.09
C GLY A 478 -17.77 -9.87 7.57
N ALA A 479 -17.37 -9.05 8.55
CA ALA A 479 -16.02 -9.05 9.11
C ALA A 479 -15.68 -10.35 9.88
N ASP A 480 -16.67 -11.11 10.31
CA ASP A 480 -16.52 -12.42 10.96
C ASP A 480 -15.82 -13.49 10.10
N ARG A 481 -15.68 -13.24 8.79
CA ARG A 481 -14.91 -14.08 7.86
C ARG A 481 -13.41 -13.95 8.05
N PHE A 482 -12.91 -12.81 8.57
CA PHE A 482 -11.49 -12.54 8.76
C PHE A 482 -11.01 -13.04 10.11
N LYS A 483 -10.48 -14.26 10.15
CA LYS A 483 -9.99 -14.90 11.39
C LYS A 483 -9.00 -16.02 11.10
N GLY A 484 -8.11 -16.26 12.06
CA GLY A 484 -7.09 -17.29 11.96
C GLY A 484 -6.03 -16.96 10.88
N PHE A 485 -5.54 -17.97 10.20
CA PHE A 485 -4.67 -17.81 9.03
C PHE A 485 -5.52 -17.86 7.75
N MET A 486 -5.23 -16.96 6.82
CA MET A 486 -5.88 -16.88 5.51
C MET A 486 -4.81 -16.67 4.42
N ASP A 487 -5.01 -17.24 3.25
CA ASP A 487 -4.27 -16.85 2.07
C ASP A 487 -4.81 -15.49 1.54
N ASN A 488 -3.96 -14.67 0.90
CA ASN A 488 -4.39 -13.36 0.41
C ASN A 488 -5.55 -13.44 -0.62
N THR A 489 -5.66 -14.55 -1.36
CA THR A 489 -6.80 -14.79 -2.28
C THR A 489 -8.14 -14.98 -1.55
N GLU A 490 -8.12 -15.43 -0.29
CA GLU A 490 -9.33 -15.61 0.51
C GLU A 490 -9.90 -14.26 0.99
N VAL A 491 -9.07 -13.22 1.06
CA VAL A 491 -9.53 -11.84 1.34
C VAL A 491 -10.46 -11.37 0.22
N PHE A 492 -10.11 -11.59 -1.04
CA PHE A 492 -10.99 -11.35 -2.19
C PHE A 492 -12.32 -12.07 -2.03
N ARG A 493 -12.27 -13.38 -1.73
CA ARG A 493 -13.47 -14.20 -1.55
C ARG A 493 -14.39 -13.64 -0.47
N ALA A 494 -13.83 -13.23 0.67
CA ALA A 494 -14.62 -12.67 1.77
C ALA A 494 -15.31 -11.35 1.36
N MET A 495 -14.63 -10.49 0.60
CA MET A 495 -15.23 -9.25 0.07
C MET A 495 -16.34 -9.52 -0.94
N VAL A 496 -16.12 -10.42 -1.89
CA VAL A 496 -17.11 -10.82 -2.90
C VAL A 496 -18.34 -11.46 -2.24
N GLU A 497 -18.15 -12.29 -1.21
CA GLU A 497 -19.25 -12.89 -0.42
C GLU A 497 -20.04 -11.80 0.34
N ALA A 498 -19.36 -10.83 0.95
CA ALA A 498 -20.02 -9.72 1.65
C ALA A 498 -20.89 -8.87 0.71
N LEU A 499 -20.38 -8.62 -0.51
CA LEU A 499 -21.07 -7.85 -1.55
C LEU A 499 -22.12 -8.66 -2.34
N GLY A 500 -22.16 -10.00 -2.22
CA GLY A 500 -23.08 -10.86 -2.96
C GLY A 500 -22.82 -10.89 -4.47
N LEU A 501 -21.59 -10.79 -4.92
CA LEU A 501 -21.23 -10.63 -6.34
C LEU A 501 -21.20 -11.94 -7.15
N GLY A 502 -21.28 -13.09 -6.53
CA GLY A 502 -21.17 -14.41 -7.17
C GLY A 502 -22.45 -14.97 -7.77
N LYS A 503 -23.52 -14.18 -7.93
CA LYS A 503 -24.79 -14.59 -8.56
C LYS A 503 -24.86 -14.16 -10.00
#